data_32b8bcedf1d0e833e47005d54a76a0dd
#
_entry.id   32b8bcedf1d0e833e47005d54a76a0dd
#
_cell.length_a   1.000
_cell.length_b   1.000
_cell.length_c   1.000
_cell.angle_alpha   90.00
_cell.angle_beta   90.00
_cell.angle_gamma   90.00
#
_symmetry.space_group_name_H-M   'P 1'
#
loop_
_entity.id
_entity.type
_entity.pdbx_description
1 polymer ?
#
loop_
_entity_poly.entity_id
_entity_poly.type
_entity_poly.pdbx_seq_one_letter_code
_entity_poly.pdbx_strand_id
1 'polypeptide(L)'
;MKLVKYLFEYILIIILFILFKLLGYRIASDFGCFLGKTFGPFFRSKEVIKDNLTKFDDKLTPEKLNNISEEMWGNYGRILSEYPYISSFRKGELDKYVKIENLEILEEIKKGPPVIFVSAHFSNFELMAMAIE
;
A
#
# COMPACT_ATOMS: atom_id res chain seq x y z
N MET A 1 18.09 -26.10 0.40
CA MET A 1 16.81 -25.82 -0.27
C MET A 1 16.22 -24.44 0.11
N LYS A 2 16.14 -24.02 1.39
CA LYS A 2 15.55 -22.71 1.78
C LYS A 2 16.29 -21.51 1.15
N LEU A 3 17.62 -21.49 1.15
CA LEU A 3 18.42 -20.39 0.61
C LEU A 3 18.16 -20.16 -0.89
N VAL A 4 18.08 -21.23 -1.68
CA VAL A 4 17.80 -21.15 -3.13
C VAL A 4 16.40 -20.57 -3.38
N LYS A 5 15.41 -20.98 -2.58
CA LYS A 5 14.05 -20.41 -2.64
C LYS A 5 14.07 -18.90 -2.38
N TYR A 6 14.71 -18.47 -1.28
CA TYR A 6 14.78 -17.03 -0.95
C TYR A 6 15.56 -16.22 -1.99
N LEU A 7 16.61 -16.78 -2.57
CA LEU A 7 17.34 -16.13 -3.65
C LEU A 7 16.45 -15.94 -4.89
N PHE A 8 15.68 -16.96 -5.25
CA PHE A 8 14.73 -16.86 -6.36
C PHE A 8 13.64 -15.82 -6.11
N GLU A 9 13.04 -15.84 -4.92
CA GLU A 9 12.03 -14.84 -4.51
C GLU A 9 12.61 -13.41 -4.54
N TYR A 10 13.83 -13.23 -4.04
CA TYR A 10 14.53 -11.94 -4.07
C TYR A 10 14.76 -11.45 -5.51
N ILE A 11 15.27 -12.31 -6.39
CA ILE A 11 15.49 -11.96 -7.80
C ILE A 11 14.16 -11.56 -8.47
N LEU A 12 13.09 -12.30 -8.21
CA LEU A 12 11.77 -12.00 -8.75
C LEU A 12 11.27 -10.62 -8.30
N ILE A 13 11.42 -10.29 -7.02
CA ILE A 13 11.03 -8.97 -6.49
C ILE A 13 11.86 -7.85 -7.16
N ILE A 14 13.16 -8.03 -7.32
CA ILE A 14 14.02 -7.04 -7.99
C ILE A 14 13.59 -6.82 -9.44
N ILE A 15 13.31 -7.88 -10.17
CA ILE A 15 12.81 -7.79 -11.56
C ILE A 15 11.48 -7.01 -11.60
N LEU A 16 10.55 -7.32 -10.70
CA LEU A 16 9.28 -6.60 -10.60
C LEU A 16 9.49 -5.11 -10.26
N PHE A 17 10.39 -4.79 -9.35
CA PHE A 17 10.69 -3.40 -8.99
C PHE A 17 11.31 -2.62 -10.14
N ILE A 18 12.19 -3.25 -10.93
CA ILE A 18 12.75 -2.65 -12.15
C ILE A 18 11.62 -2.40 -13.15
N LEU A 19 10.75 -3.39 -13.38
CA LEU A 19 9.61 -3.26 -14.28
C LEU A 19 8.68 -2.12 -13.85
N PHE A 20 8.28 -2.07 -12.57
CA PHE A 20 7.47 -0.99 -12.05
C PHE A 20 8.15 0.37 -12.26
N LYS A 21 9.45 0.48 -12.01
CA LYS A 21 10.20 1.73 -12.19
C LYS A 21 10.21 2.20 -13.65
N LEU A 22 10.27 1.27 -14.61
CA LEU A 22 10.22 1.57 -16.04
C LEU A 22 8.84 2.04 -16.52
N LEU A 23 7.76 1.54 -15.91
CA LEU A 23 6.39 1.88 -16.29
C LEU A 23 5.97 3.30 -15.87
N GLY A 24 6.66 3.90 -14.90
CA GLY A 24 6.25 5.14 -14.27
C GLY A 24 5.15 4.93 -13.22
N TYR A 25 5.06 5.85 -12.25
CA TYR A 25 4.29 5.70 -11.01
C TYR A 25 2.82 5.26 -11.24
N ARG A 26 2.07 5.98 -12.11
CA ARG A 26 0.63 5.69 -12.30
C ARG A 26 0.40 4.32 -12.91
N ILE A 27 1.12 4.01 -14.00
CA ILE A 27 0.95 2.72 -14.68
C ILE A 27 1.41 1.58 -13.78
N ALA A 28 2.50 1.77 -13.03
CA ALA A 28 2.98 0.80 -12.06
C ALA A 28 1.94 0.53 -10.97
N SER A 29 1.32 1.57 -10.39
CA SER A 29 0.27 1.43 -9.37
C SER A 29 -0.96 0.70 -9.92
N ASP A 30 -1.43 1.04 -11.12
CA ASP A 30 -2.58 0.37 -11.75
C ASP A 30 -2.26 -1.08 -12.14
N PHE A 31 -1.06 -1.34 -12.63
CA PHE A 31 -0.59 -2.70 -12.91
C PHE A 31 -0.43 -3.52 -11.64
N GLY A 32 0.10 -2.93 -10.58
CA GLY A 32 0.17 -3.54 -9.25
C GLY A 32 -1.23 -3.91 -8.72
N CYS A 33 -2.21 -3.01 -8.86
CA CYS A 33 -3.61 -3.29 -8.52
C CYS A 33 -4.14 -4.51 -9.27
N PHE A 34 -3.94 -4.57 -10.57
CA PHE A 34 -4.34 -5.71 -11.40
C PHE A 34 -3.69 -7.01 -10.92
N LEU A 35 -2.39 -7.00 -10.68
CA LEU A 35 -1.67 -8.18 -10.16
C LEU A 35 -2.18 -8.58 -8.78
N GLY A 36 -2.43 -7.62 -7.88
CA GLY A 36 -2.97 -7.86 -6.57
C GLY A 36 -4.35 -8.53 -6.62
N LYS A 37 -5.27 -7.99 -7.41
CA LYS A 37 -6.62 -8.59 -7.60
C LYS A 37 -6.55 -10.00 -8.20
N THR A 38 -5.63 -10.24 -9.12
CA THR A 38 -5.49 -11.53 -9.81
C THR A 38 -4.83 -12.59 -8.95
N PHE A 39 -3.71 -12.26 -8.32
CA PHE A 39 -2.87 -13.24 -7.61
C PHE A 39 -3.05 -13.21 -6.09
N GLY A 40 -3.50 -12.10 -5.52
CA GLY A 40 -3.71 -11.94 -4.08
C GLY A 40 -4.54 -13.05 -3.44
N PRO A 41 -5.66 -13.47 -4.02
CA PRO A 41 -6.48 -14.55 -3.46
C PRO A 41 -5.77 -15.89 -3.25
N PHE A 42 -4.62 -16.11 -3.91
CA PHE A 42 -3.83 -17.33 -3.70
C PHE A 42 -2.98 -17.30 -2.42
N PHE A 43 -2.76 -16.13 -1.82
CA PHE A 43 -1.92 -15.97 -0.64
C PHE A 43 -2.66 -16.17 0.68
N ARG A 44 -3.99 -16.05 0.68
CA ARG A 44 -4.81 -16.23 1.89
C ARG A 44 -6.17 -16.77 1.56
N SER A 45 -6.71 -17.67 2.42
CA SER A 45 -8.00 -18.25 2.19
C SER A 45 -9.14 -17.21 2.25
N LYS A 46 -10.13 -17.37 1.40
CA LYS A 46 -11.31 -16.50 1.36
C LYS A 46 -12.10 -16.55 2.66
N GLU A 47 -12.12 -17.70 3.33
CA GLU A 47 -12.81 -17.91 4.60
C GLU A 47 -12.24 -17.02 5.68
N VAL A 48 -10.91 -16.94 5.80
CA VAL A 48 -10.23 -16.09 6.81
C VAL A 48 -10.55 -14.61 6.58
N ILE A 49 -10.57 -14.17 5.32
CA ILE A 49 -10.92 -12.78 4.99
C ILE A 49 -12.38 -12.52 5.34
N LYS A 50 -13.29 -13.42 4.94
CA LYS A 50 -14.70 -13.33 5.24
C LYS A 50 -14.97 -13.29 6.75
N ASP A 51 -14.35 -14.18 7.52
CA ASP A 51 -14.52 -14.23 8.98
C ASP A 51 -14.05 -12.93 9.66
N ASN A 52 -12.95 -12.35 9.19
CA ASN A 52 -12.48 -11.08 9.72
C ASN A 52 -13.42 -9.92 9.38
N LEU A 53 -13.93 -9.86 8.15
CA LEU A 53 -14.86 -8.82 7.72
C LEU A 53 -16.21 -8.94 8.42
N THR A 54 -16.71 -10.15 8.64
CA THR A 54 -17.98 -10.39 9.36
C THR A 54 -17.87 -10.06 10.85
N LYS A 55 -16.69 -10.20 11.45
CA LYS A 55 -16.46 -9.73 12.83
C LYS A 55 -16.51 -8.21 12.95
N PHE A 56 -16.15 -7.52 11.89
CA PHE A 56 -16.22 -6.06 11.84
C PHE A 56 -17.65 -5.57 11.59
N ASP A 57 -18.37 -6.20 10.63
CA ASP A 57 -19.76 -5.91 10.32
C ASP A 57 -20.46 -7.19 9.87
N ASP A 58 -21.37 -7.69 10.69
CA ASP A 58 -22.14 -8.91 10.47
C ASP A 58 -23.26 -8.77 9.43
N LYS A 59 -23.56 -7.51 9.03
CA LYS A 59 -24.58 -7.18 8.01
C LYS A 59 -24.04 -7.13 6.58
N LEU A 60 -22.75 -7.40 6.38
CA LEU A 60 -22.15 -7.39 5.04
C LEU A 60 -22.76 -8.51 4.17
N THR A 61 -23.28 -8.10 3.02
CA THR A 61 -23.76 -9.06 2.02
C THR A 61 -22.59 -9.81 1.36
N PRO A 62 -22.80 -11.02 0.83
CA PRO A 62 -21.74 -11.76 0.13
C PRO A 62 -21.10 -10.97 -1.01
N GLU A 63 -21.86 -10.16 -1.72
CA GLU A 63 -21.37 -9.28 -2.78
C GLU A 63 -20.42 -8.22 -2.23
N LYS A 64 -20.81 -7.51 -1.14
CA LYS A 64 -19.95 -6.53 -0.49
C LYS A 64 -18.65 -7.15 0.06
N LEU A 65 -18.74 -8.35 0.65
CA LEU A 65 -17.58 -9.09 1.13
C LEU A 65 -16.59 -9.38 0.00
N ASN A 66 -17.09 -9.82 -1.16
CA ASN A 66 -16.25 -10.07 -2.33
C ASN A 66 -15.60 -8.79 -2.85
N ASN A 67 -16.36 -7.70 -2.97
CA ASN A 67 -15.87 -6.42 -3.45
C ASN A 67 -14.78 -5.86 -2.51
N ILE A 68 -15.02 -5.88 -1.20
CA ILE A 68 -14.01 -5.43 -0.21
C ILE A 68 -12.74 -6.30 -0.30
N SER A 69 -12.89 -7.62 -0.42
CA SER A 69 -11.75 -8.53 -0.60
C SER A 69 -10.95 -8.21 -1.86
N GLU A 70 -11.63 -7.96 -2.97
CA GLU A 70 -10.98 -7.64 -4.24
C GLU A 70 -10.23 -6.31 -4.16
N GLU A 71 -10.86 -5.27 -3.61
CA GLU A 71 -10.24 -3.96 -3.41
C GLU A 71 -9.08 -4.02 -2.42
N MET A 72 -9.18 -4.82 -1.37
CA MET A 72 -8.08 -5.07 -0.44
C MET A 72 -6.85 -5.63 -1.18
N TRP A 73 -7.03 -6.66 -2.00
CA TRP A 73 -5.94 -7.24 -2.78
C TRP A 73 -5.37 -6.27 -3.81
N GLY A 74 -6.24 -5.50 -4.47
CA GLY A 74 -5.82 -4.42 -5.36
C GLY A 74 -4.96 -3.39 -4.66
N ASN A 75 -5.34 -2.98 -3.44
CA ASN A 75 -4.59 -2.04 -2.63
C ASN A 75 -3.21 -2.58 -2.22
N TYR A 76 -3.11 -3.84 -1.79
CA TYR A 76 -1.81 -4.48 -1.52
C TYR A 76 -0.91 -4.50 -2.75
N GLY A 77 -1.47 -4.79 -3.93
CA GLY A 77 -0.74 -4.74 -5.19
C GLY A 77 -0.23 -3.35 -5.53
N ARG A 78 -1.04 -2.30 -5.31
CA ARG A 78 -0.62 -0.89 -5.45
C ARG A 78 0.54 -0.56 -4.52
N ILE A 79 0.42 -0.85 -3.24
CA ILE A 79 1.47 -0.60 -2.25
C ILE A 79 2.78 -1.25 -2.71
N LEU A 80 2.76 -2.52 -3.10
CA LEU A 80 3.95 -3.23 -3.55
C LEU A 80 4.61 -2.56 -4.75
N SER A 81 3.81 -2.12 -5.74
CA SER A 81 4.31 -1.47 -6.95
C SER A 81 4.76 -0.02 -6.73
N GLU A 82 4.33 0.61 -5.66
CA GLU A 82 4.69 1.97 -5.26
C GLU A 82 5.98 2.03 -4.43
N TYR A 83 6.41 0.94 -3.80
CA TYR A 83 7.65 0.88 -3.02
C TYR A 83 8.89 1.41 -3.77
N PRO A 84 9.12 1.12 -5.06
CA PRO A 84 10.25 1.68 -5.80
C PRO A 84 10.24 3.21 -5.92
N TYR A 85 9.10 3.84 -5.64
CA TYR A 85 8.89 5.29 -5.77
C TYR A 85 8.96 6.06 -4.45
N ILE A 86 9.13 5.38 -3.31
CA ILE A 86 9.21 6.02 -1.98
C ILE A 86 10.26 7.14 -1.97
N SER A 87 11.44 6.89 -2.54
CA SER A 87 12.49 7.90 -2.65
C SER A 87 12.09 9.10 -3.53
N SER A 88 11.26 8.89 -4.56
CA SER A 88 10.77 9.96 -5.43
C SER A 88 9.72 10.82 -4.73
N PHE A 89 8.86 10.22 -3.90
CA PHE A 89 7.95 10.97 -3.04
C PHE A 89 8.71 11.83 -2.03
N ARG A 90 9.69 11.26 -1.33
CA ARG A 90 10.52 11.99 -0.35
C ARG A 90 11.26 13.18 -0.96
N LYS A 91 11.61 13.13 -2.24
CA LYS A 91 12.26 14.21 -2.98
C LYS A 91 11.30 15.24 -3.58
N GLY A 92 10.00 15.08 -3.40
CA GLY A 92 8.98 15.94 -3.99
C GLY A 92 8.75 15.74 -5.50
N GLU A 93 9.39 14.76 -6.13
CA GLU A 93 9.24 14.49 -7.57
C GLU A 93 7.82 14.05 -7.95
N LEU A 94 7.05 13.58 -6.96
CA LEU A 94 5.70 13.05 -7.11
C LEU A 94 4.65 13.82 -6.32
N ASP A 95 4.94 15.05 -5.86
CA ASP A 95 4.04 15.88 -5.05
C ASP A 95 2.68 16.13 -5.70
N LYS A 96 2.62 16.16 -7.03
CA LYS A 96 1.36 16.27 -7.78
C LYS A 96 0.36 15.14 -7.52
N TYR A 97 0.80 14.03 -6.93
CA TYR A 97 -0.04 12.88 -6.55
C TYR A 97 -0.36 12.84 -5.07
N VAL A 98 0.18 13.76 -4.28
CA VAL A 98 -0.02 13.85 -2.83
C VAL A 98 -0.72 15.15 -2.50
N LYS A 99 -1.80 15.08 -1.74
CA LYS A 99 -2.47 16.24 -1.18
C LYS A 99 -2.38 16.15 0.33
N ILE A 100 -1.68 17.10 0.94
CA ILE A 100 -1.64 17.24 2.40
C ILE A 100 -2.64 18.32 2.76
N GLU A 101 -3.62 17.98 3.58
CA GLU A 101 -4.59 18.93 4.11
C GLU A 101 -4.14 19.40 5.50
N ASN A 102 -4.42 20.65 5.83
CA ASN A 102 -4.08 21.29 7.12
C ASN A 102 -2.56 21.27 7.41
N LEU A 103 -1.74 21.57 6.41
CA LEU A 103 -0.28 21.62 6.54
C LEU A 103 0.17 22.60 7.62
N GLU A 104 -0.61 23.67 7.87
CA GLU A 104 -0.39 24.64 8.92
C GLU A 104 -0.30 24.02 10.32
N ILE A 105 -1.03 22.95 10.58
CA ILE A 105 -0.97 22.22 11.86
C ILE A 105 0.43 21.61 12.06
N LEU A 106 1.04 21.06 11.01
CA LEU A 106 2.41 20.52 11.09
C LEU A 106 3.42 21.62 11.38
N GLU A 107 3.25 22.82 10.82
CA GLU A 107 4.14 23.95 11.08
C GLU A 107 3.99 24.49 12.52
N GLU A 108 2.81 24.46 13.08
CA GLU A 108 2.59 24.81 14.48
C GLU A 108 3.22 23.78 15.43
N ILE A 109 3.07 22.48 15.11
CA ILE A 109 3.62 21.37 15.91
C ILE A 109 5.16 21.46 15.96
N LYS A 110 5.83 21.81 14.87
CA LYS A 110 7.31 21.97 14.84
C LYS A 110 7.82 23.01 15.82
N LYS A 111 7.01 23.98 16.20
CA LYS A 111 7.36 25.08 17.12
C LYS A 111 6.89 24.84 18.55
N GLY A 112 6.11 23.78 18.77
CA GLY A 112 5.45 23.48 20.04
C GLY A 112 6.17 22.39 20.87
N PRO A 113 5.48 21.90 21.92
CA PRO A 113 5.99 20.78 22.71
C PRO A 113 6.00 19.49 21.89
N PRO A 114 6.73 18.44 22.34
CA PRO A 114 6.71 17.13 21.70
C PRO A 114 5.29 16.58 21.57
N VAL A 115 4.98 16.00 20.41
CA VAL A 115 3.66 15.42 20.09
C VAL A 115 3.79 13.96 19.71
N ILE A 116 2.70 13.21 19.88
CA ILE A 116 2.60 11.82 19.45
C ILE A 116 1.64 11.77 18.26
N PHE A 117 2.14 11.33 17.11
CA PHE A 117 1.30 11.06 15.94
C PHE A 117 0.65 9.69 16.08
N VAL A 118 -0.67 9.63 15.94
CA VAL A 118 -1.44 8.40 15.93
C VAL A 118 -2.07 8.24 14.56
N SER A 119 -1.86 7.09 13.95
CA SER A 119 -2.36 6.77 12.62
C SER A 119 -2.88 5.35 12.54
N ALA A 120 -3.70 5.10 11.53
CA ALA A 120 -4.13 3.77 11.16
C ALA A 120 -3.39 3.27 9.92
N HIS A 121 -3.34 1.95 9.77
CA HIS A 121 -2.63 1.26 8.68
C HIS A 121 -3.49 1.23 7.40
N PHE A 122 -3.81 2.40 6.86
CA PHE A 122 -4.61 2.54 5.64
C PHE A 122 -3.72 2.73 4.42
N SER A 123 -4.08 2.03 3.33
CA SER A 123 -3.40 2.18 2.03
C SER A 123 -1.87 2.23 2.17
N ASN A 124 -1.21 3.13 1.46
CA ASN A 124 0.23 3.32 1.55
C ASN A 124 0.57 4.30 2.70
N PHE A 125 0.44 3.82 3.94
CA PHE A 125 0.70 4.61 5.16
C PHE A 125 2.15 5.13 5.27
N GLU A 126 3.10 4.52 4.55
CA GLU A 126 4.49 4.99 4.48
C GLU A 126 4.59 6.42 3.95
N LEU A 127 3.73 6.79 2.99
CA LEU A 127 3.71 8.15 2.43
C LEU A 127 3.26 9.18 3.46
N MET A 128 2.41 8.80 4.41
CA MET A 128 1.97 9.70 5.46
C MET A 128 3.10 10.03 6.43
N ALA A 129 3.93 9.05 6.79
CA ALA A 129 5.07 9.27 7.68
C ALA A 129 6.08 10.28 7.09
N MET A 130 6.22 10.33 5.76
CA MET A 130 7.14 11.25 5.09
C MET A 130 6.74 12.72 5.22
N ALA A 131 5.46 13.02 5.45
CA ALA A 131 5.01 14.39 5.66
C ALA A 131 5.41 14.96 7.04
N ILE A 132 5.88 14.10 7.95
CA ILE A 132 6.23 14.45 9.33
C ILE A 132 7.75 14.61 9.50
N GLU A 133 8.56 14.03 8.61
CA GLU A 133 10.02 14.19 8.61
C GLU A 133 10.43 15.61 8.16
#